data_17b9cc7b80d104c0e57be68bcb5b7db8
#
_entry.id   17b9cc7b80d104c0e57be68bcb5b7db8
#
_cell.length_a   1.000
_cell.length_b   1.000
_cell.length_c   1.000
_cell.angle_alpha   90.00
_cell.angle_beta   90.00
_cell.angle_gamma   90.00
#
_symmetry.space_group_name_H-M   'P 1'
#
loop_
_entity.id
_entity.type
_entity.pdbx_description
1 polymer ?
#
loop_
_entity_poly.entity_id
_entity_poly.type
_entity_poly.pdbx_seq_one_letter_code
_entity_poly.pdbx_strand_id
1 'polypeptide(L)'
;MKIHSIHVEGFLGARQVDIALVEPITLIAGQNGAGKSSIANAIALALNAELGRVDVKKDAARLVTEGATAACVQIQTDSADFEVHITKAGKITDHAAGRKPHPALPFALDASRFSRLPDAERRTLLFNLLGIETTPEAIAERLARMKCDADKVKAIGLALRAGFVAGEKH
;
A
#
# COMPACT_ATOMS: atom_id res chain seq x y z
N MET A 1 1.41 5.24 11.89
CA MET A 1 2.67 4.55 11.58
C MET A 1 3.67 5.59 11.13
N LYS A 2 4.78 5.73 11.85
CA LYS A 2 5.90 6.61 11.51
C LYS A 2 7.14 5.72 11.31
N ILE A 3 7.89 5.96 10.24
CA ILE A 3 9.15 5.26 10.00
C ILE A 3 10.25 6.00 10.77
N HIS A 4 11.09 5.29 11.51
CA HIS A 4 12.20 5.82 12.28
C HIS A 4 13.54 5.62 11.59
N SER A 5 13.74 4.45 10.98
CA SER A 5 14.97 4.16 10.24
C SER A 5 14.72 3.26 9.04
N ILE A 6 15.58 3.39 8.07
CA ILE A 6 15.62 2.58 6.86
C ILE A 6 17.04 2.09 6.68
N HIS A 7 17.22 0.78 6.65
CA HIS A 7 18.46 0.12 6.29
C HIS A 7 18.23 -0.69 5.00
N VAL A 8 19.07 -0.48 4.01
CA VAL A 8 19.02 -1.20 2.72
C VAL A 8 20.41 -1.64 2.34
N GLU A 9 20.59 -2.92 2.09
CA GLU A 9 21.85 -3.49 1.62
C GLU A 9 21.61 -4.38 0.41
N GLY A 10 22.42 -4.19 -0.63
CA GLY A 10 22.43 -5.04 -1.82
C GLY A 10 21.12 -5.07 -2.61
N PHE A 11 20.28 -4.03 -2.56
CA PHE A 11 18.98 -3.99 -3.21
C PHE A 11 18.97 -3.03 -4.40
N LEU A 12 18.78 -3.56 -5.61
CA LEU A 12 18.80 -2.80 -6.86
C LEU A 12 20.06 -1.92 -6.97
N GLY A 13 19.88 -0.59 -7.09
CA GLY A 13 20.98 0.40 -7.10
C GLY A 13 21.42 0.87 -5.72
N ALA A 14 20.76 0.46 -4.65
CA ALA A 14 21.14 0.78 -3.26
C ALA A 14 22.10 -0.30 -2.74
N ARG A 15 23.40 -0.02 -2.75
CA ARG A 15 24.40 -0.98 -2.27
C ARG A 15 24.43 -1.07 -0.76
N GLN A 16 24.50 0.08 -0.10
CA GLN A 16 24.40 0.21 1.34
C GLN A 16 23.83 1.60 1.67
N VAL A 17 22.74 1.64 2.38
CA VAL A 17 22.03 2.87 2.74
C VAL A 17 21.51 2.73 4.15
N ASP A 18 21.87 3.69 5.01
CA ASP A 18 21.41 3.81 6.37
C ASP A 18 20.83 5.22 6.55
N ILE A 19 19.53 5.32 6.82
CA ILE A 19 18.85 6.59 6.99
C ILE A 19 18.08 6.59 8.31
N ALA A 20 18.40 7.53 9.20
CA ALA A 20 17.61 7.83 10.37
C ALA A 20 16.62 8.95 10.03
N LEU A 21 15.31 8.71 10.22
CA LEU A 21 14.24 9.65 9.94
C LEU A 21 13.81 10.33 11.25
N VAL A 22 14.59 11.30 11.68
CA VAL A 22 14.35 12.07 12.92
C VAL A 22 13.28 13.12 12.67
N GLU A 23 13.39 13.86 11.57
CA GLU A 23 12.52 14.96 11.22
C GLU A 23 11.25 14.50 10.47
N PRO A 24 10.16 15.27 10.50
CA PRO A 24 8.91 14.95 9.79
C PRO A 24 9.06 14.86 8.27
N ILE A 25 10.02 15.58 7.71
CA ILE A 25 10.29 15.64 6.28
C ILE A 25 11.77 15.35 6.04
N THR A 26 12.05 14.35 5.23
CA THR A 26 13.40 13.96 4.83
C THR A 26 13.52 14.01 3.31
N LEU A 27 14.42 14.83 2.79
CA LEU A 27 14.70 14.93 1.35
C LEU A 27 15.85 13.99 0.97
N ILE A 28 15.60 13.06 0.05
CA ILE A 28 16.61 12.19 -0.55
C ILE A 28 16.95 12.74 -1.93
N ALA A 29 18.11 13.38 -2.04
CA ALA A 29 18.61 13.99 -3.28
C ALA A 29 19.91 13.31 -3.76
N GLY A 30 20.19 13.41 -5.05
CA GLY A 30 21.40 12.84 -5.66
C GLY A 30 21.29 12.74 -7.18
N GLN A 31 22.37 12.38 -7.84
CA GLN A 31 22.44 12.21 -9.29
C GLN A 31 21.54 11.07 -9.80
N ASN A 32 21.24 11.06 -11.10
CA ASN A 32 20.56 9.94 -11.74
C ASN A 32 21.41 8.67 -11.60
N GLY A 33 20.77 7.56 -11.24
CA GLY A 33 21.48 6.30 -10.96
C GLY A 33 21.95 6.12 -9.51
N ALA A 34 21.89 7.14 -8.64
CA ALA A 34 22.37 7.06 -7.26
C ALA A 34 21.51 6.17 -6.32
N GLY A 35 20.53 5.44 -6.82
CA GLY A 35 19.73 4.51 -6.01
C GLY A 35 18.49 5.10 -5.33
N LYS A 36 18.13 6.38 -5.58
CA LYS A 36 16.93 7.02 -4.96
C LYS A 36 15.64 6.20 -5.14
N SER A 37 15.37 5.78 -6.38
CA SER A 37 14.21 4.94 -6.68
C SER A 37 14.30 3.55 -6.07
N SER A 38 15.51 3.06 -5.82
CA SER A 38 15.74 1.78 -5.14
C SER A 38 15.33 1.86 -3.67
N ILE A 39 15.58 2.99 -3.01
CA ILE A 39 15.11 3.24 -1.64
C ILE A 39 13.57 3.26 -1.59
N ALA A 40 12.91 3.96 -2.51
CA ALA A 40 11.44 3.96 -2.59
C ALA A 40 10.88 2.54 -2.82
N ASN A 41 11.50 1.75 -3.72
CA ASN A 41 11.11 0.37 -3.96
C ASN A 41 11.39 -0.54 -2.75
N ALA A 42 12.47 -0.29 -1.99
CA ALA A 42 12.77 -1.00 -0.76
C ALA A 42 11.69 -0.75 0.31
N ILE A 43 11.23 0.50 0.46
CA ILE A 43 10.14 0.86 1.35
C ILE A 43 8.84 0.15 0.93
N ALA A 44 8.51 0.16 -0.36
CA ALA A 44 7.31 -0.51 -0.88
C ALA A 44 7.38 -2.04 -0.66
N LEU A 45 8.54 -2.64 -0.85
CA LEU A 45 8.78 -4.06 -0.58
C LEU A 45 8.58 -4.40 0.90
N ALA A 46 9.24 -3.66 1.80
CA ALA A 46 9.19 -3.95 3.22
C ALA A 46 7.80 -3.71 3.82
N LEU A 47 7.12 -2.62 3.46
CA LEU A 47 5.84 -2.26 4.06
C LEU A 47 4.63 -2.92 3.39
N ASN A 48 4.69 -3.22 2.10
CA ASN A 48 3.54 -3.67 1.31
C ASN A 48 3.78 -4.99 0.55
N ALA A 49 4.96 -5.60 0.69
CA ALA A 49 5.40 -6.78 -0.06
C ALA A 49 5.37 -6.59 -1.60
N GLU A 50 5.50 -5.35 -2.06
CA GLU A 50 5.56 -5.03 -3.48
C GLU A 50 6.97 -5.22 -4.04
N LEU A 51 7.12 -6.08 -5.04
CA LEU A 51 8.41 -6.34 -5.67
C LEU A 51 8.85 -5.23 -6.65
N GLY A 52 7.96 -4.28 -6.95
CA GLY A 52 8.22 -3.09 -7.73
C GLY A 52 8.54 -3.39 -9.21
N ARG A 53 9.78 -3.77 -9.49
CA ARG A 53 10.27 -3.96 -10.88
C ARG A 53 10.11 -5.38 -11.42
N VAL A 54 9.60 -6.31 -10.63
CA VAL A 54 9.39 -7.70 -11.05
C VAL A 54 7.95 -8.10 -10.78
N ASP A 55 7.32 -8.70 -11.79
CA ASP A 55 5.91 -9.08 -11.74
C ASP A 55 5.71 -10.43 -11.03
N VAL A 56 6.74 -11.25 -10.99
CA VAL A 56 6.67 -12.59 -10.40
C VAL A 56 7.79 -12.85 -9.41
N LYS A 57 7.45 -13.53 -8.31
CA LYS A 57 8.40 -13.84 -7.23
C LYS A 57 9.65 -14.61 -7.71
N LYS A 58 9.54 -15.43 -8.75
CA LYS A 58 10.68 -16.18 -9.31
C LYS A 58 11.78 -15.27 -9.88
N ASP A 59 11.44 -14.03 -10.26
CA ASP A 59 12.37 -13.06 -10.81
C ASP A 59 12.98 -12.16 -9.73
N ALA A 60 12.69 -12.42 -8.45
CA ALA A 60 13.19 -11.62 -7.32
C ALA A 60 14.73 -11.57 -7.24
N ALA A 61 15.42 -12.54 -7.82
CA ALA A 61 16.89 -12.51 -7.96
C ALA A 61 17.39 -11.22 -8.65
N ARG A 62 16.59 -10.62 -9.55
CA ARG A 62 16.91 -9.36 -10.24
C ARG A 62 16.88 -8.13 -9.33
N LEU A 63 16.33 -8.26 -8.14
CA LEU A 63 16.29 -7.20 -7.13
C LEU A 63 17.59 -7.15 -6.32
N VAL A 64 18.40 -8.21 -6.38
CA VAL A 64 19.71 -8.24 -5.73
C VAL A 64 20.71 -7.45 -6.57
N THR A 65 21.47 -6.55 -5.94
CA THR A 65 22.51 -5.75 -6.60
C THR A 65 23.53 -6.66 -7.26
N GLU A 66 23.98 -6.31 -8.45
CA GLU A 66 25.03 -7.04 -9.15
C GLU A 66 26.30 -7.13 -8.29
N GLY A 67 26.82 -8.34 -8.13
CA GLY A 67 27.97 -8.63 -7.26
C GLY A 67 27.61 -8.92 -5.81
N ALA A 68 26.38 -8.64 -5.34
CA ALA A 68 25.93 -8.99 -3.98
C ALA A 68 25.46 -10.45 -3.91
N THR A 69 25.54 -11.06 -2.74
CA THR A 69 25.08 -12.42 -2.47
C THR A 69 23.61 -12.46 -2.04
N ALA A 70 23.12 -11.37 -1.48
CA ALA A 70 21.75 -11.19 -1.02
C ALA A 70 21.39 -9.70 -0.99
N ALA A 71 20.11 -9.41 -0.90
CA ALA A 71 19.59 -8.10 -0.54
C ALA A 71 18.91 -8.18 0.82
N CYS A 72 19.10 -7.13 1.63
CA CYS A 72 18.43 -6.95 2.91
C CYS A 72 17.76 -5.58 2.95
N VAL A 73 16.52 -5.54 3.41
CA VAL A 73 15.76 -4.32 3.65
C VAL A 73 15.17 -4.39 5.04
N GLN A 74 15.52 -3.43 5.89
CA GLN A 74 14.98 -3.31 7.24
C GLN A 74 14.36 -1.93 7.41
N ILE A 75 13.15 -1.88 7.96
CA ILE A 75 12.43 -0.65 8.27
C ILE A 75 11.92 -0.72 9.68
N GLN A 76 12.32 0.22 10.51
CA GLN A 76 11.82 0.36 11.87
C GLN A 76 10.72 1.42 11.92
N THR A 77 9.62 1.07 12.56
CA THR A 77 8.48 1.98 12.74
C THR A 77 8.06 2.03 14.22
N ASP A 78 7.15 2.95 14.53
CA ASP A 78 6.51 3.07 15.84
C ASP A 78 5.64 1.85 16.22
N SER A 79 5.25 1.02 15.27
CA SER A 79 4.31 -0.08 15.49
C SER A 79 4.91 -1.46 15.27
N ALA A 80 5.91 -1.60 14.40
CA ALA A 80 6.56 -2.87 14.09
C ALA A 80 7.87 -2.66 13.33
N ASP A 81 8.73 -3.66 13.36
CA ASP A 81 9.91 -3.76 12.51
C ASP A 81 9.62 -4.68 11.34
N PHE A 82 10.07 -4.27 10.17
CA PHE A 82 9.92 -5.00 8.92
C PHE A 82 11.30 -5.36 8.39
N GLU A 83 11.49 -6.63 8.08
CA GLU A 83 12.74 -7.12 7.53
C GLU A 83 12.45 -8.07 6.37
N VAL A 84 13.07 -7.82 5.23
CA VAL A 84 12.96 -8.64 4.03
C VAL A 84 14.34 -8.99 3.52
N HIS A 85 14.60 -10.27 3.34
CA HIS A 85 15.82 -10.78 2.73
C HIS A 85 15.49 -11.42 1.37
N ILE A 86 16.34 -11.15 0.38
CA ILE A 86 16.26 -11.77 -0.94
C ILE A 86 17.62 -12.37 -1.25
N THR A 87 17.68 -13.67 -1.44
CA THR A 87 18.91 -14.35 -1.85
C THR A 87 19.16 -14.18 -3.34
N LYS A 88 20.41 -14.37 -3.79
CA LYS A 88 20.79 -14.38 -5.21
C LYS A 88 20.00 -15.41 -6.03
N ALA A 89 19.48 -16.46 -5.40
CA ALA A 89 18.60 -17.45 -6.03
C ALA A 89 17.13 -16.98 -6.12
N GLY A 90 16.80 -15.78 -5.67
CA GLY A 90 15.45 -15.23 -5.71
C GLY A 90 14.53 -15.72 -4.57
N LYS A 91 15.06 -16.42 -3.56
CA LYS A 91 14.26 -16.78 -2.38
C LYS A 91 14.04 -15.53 -1.53
N ILE A 92 12.78 -15.22 -1.26
CA ILE A 92 12.37 -14.12 -0.40
C ILE A 92 12.05 -14.70 0.99
N THR A 93 12.65 -14.13 2.02
CA THR A 93 12.32 -14.38 3.42
C THR A 93 11.83 -13.07 4.01
N ASP A 94 10.61 -13.08 4.53
CA ASP A 94 9.93 -11.92 5.06
C ASP A 94 9.65 -12.15 6.56
N HIS A 95 10.28 -11.36 7.40
CA HIS A 95 10.15 -11.44 8.86
C HIS A 95 9.17 -10.43 9.45
N ALA A 96 8.33 -9.83 8.61
CA ALA A 96 7.28 -8.92 9.06
C ALA A 96 6.13 -9.69 9.73
N ALA A 97 6.32 -10.11 10.97
CA ALA A 97 5.28 -10.75 11.76
C ALA A 97 4.07 -9.81 11.89
N GLY A 98 2.92 -10.24 11.35
CA GLY A 98 1.68 -9.48 11.48
C GLY A 98 1.50 -8.30 10.53
N ARG A 99 2.25 -8.24 9.42
CA ARG A 99 2.03 -7.23 8.38
C ARG A 99 0.55 -7.21 7.97
N LYS A 100 -0.12 -6.11 8.27
CA LYS A 100 -1.42 -5.76 7.70
C LYS A 100 -1.20 -4.58 6.77
N PRO A 101 -1.08 -4.80 5.45
CA PRO A 101 -0.89 -3.70 4.51
C PRO A 101 -2.07 -2.75 4.61
N HIS A 102 -1.78 -1.48 4.87
CA HIS A 102 -2.81 -0.45 4.89
C HIS A 102 -3.25 -0.16 3.46
N PRO A 103 -4.55 -0.15 3.14
CA PRO A 103 -5.02 0.01 1.75
C PRO A 103 -4.58 1.32 1.07
N ALA A 104 -4.25 2.35 1.86
CA ALA A 104 -3.72 3.62 1.33
C ALA A 104 -2.22 3.58 1.03
N LEU A 105 -1.47 2.61 1.54
CA LEU A 105 -0.01 2.61 1.47
C LEU A 105 0.54 2.64 0.03
N PRO A 106 0.03 1.86 -0.94
CA PRO A 106 0.47 1.92 -2.33
C PRO A 106 0.32 3.31 -2.95
N PHE A 107 -0.71 4.04 -2.55
CA PHE A 107 -1.02 5.38 -3.06
C PHE A 107 -0.24 6.47 -2.32
N ALA A 108 0.13 6.25 -1.06
CA ALA A 108 1.03 7.13 -0.32
C ALA A 108 2.46 7.06 -0.90
N LEU A 109 2.88 5.88 -1.35
CA LEU A 109 4.19 5.68 -1.97
C LEU A 109 4.24 6.13 -3.43
N ASP A 110 3.13 6.03 -4.16
CA ASP A 110 2.99 6.49 -5.56
C ASP A 110 1.57 7.03 -5.79
N ALA A 111 1.40 8.33 -5.61
CA ALA A 111 0.12 9.02 -5.80
C ALA A 111 -0.42 8.89 -7.23
N SER A 112 0.43 8.65 -8.25
CA SER A 112 -0.01 8.47 -9.62
C SER A 112 -0.86 7.21 -9.82
N ARG A 113 -0.72 6.22 -8.96
CA ARG A 113 -1.56 5.01 -8.97
C ARG A 113 -3.03 5.34 -8.73
N PHE A 114 -3.31 6.28 -7.82
CA PHE A 114 -4.68 6.70 -7.54
C PHE A 114 -5.36 7.30 -8.77
N SER A 115 -4.65 8.15 -9.52
CA SER A 115 -5.21 8.78 -10.73
C SER A 115 -5.46 7.78 -11.88
N ARG A 116 -4.74 6.66 -11.89
CA ARG A 116 -4.90 5.59 -12.89
C ARG A 116 -6.00 4.59 -12.56
N LEU A 117 -6.53 4.59 -11.33
CA LEU A 117 -7.63 3.70 -10.97
C LEU A 117 -8.90 4.07 -11.74
N PRO A 118 -9.69 3.07 -12.15
CA PRO A 118 -11.06 3.27 -12.61
C PRO A 118 -11.89 3.99 -11.54
N ASP A 119 -12.89 4.78 -11.95
CA ASP A 119 -13.71 5.58 -11.04
C ASP A 119 -14.39 4.75 -9.95
N ALA A 120 -14.86 3.55 -10.29
CA ALA A 120 -15.49 2.64 -9.33
C ALA A 120 -14.52 2.18 -8.23
N GLU A 121 -13.29 1.81 -8.61
CA GLU A 121 -12.26 1.38 -7.66
C GLU A 121 -11.77 2.54 -6.80
N ARG A 122 -11.61 3.72 -7.38
CA ARG A 122 -11.24 4.95 -6.69
C ARG A 122 -12.26 5.31 -5.61
N ARG A 123 -13.56 5.22 -5.95
CA ARG A 123 -14.66 5.43 -5.01
C ARG A 123 -14.63 4.42 -3.87
N THR A 124 -14.50 3.13 -4.19
CA THR A 124 -14.43 2.05 -3.19
C THR A 124 -13.25 2.25 -2.24
N LEU A 125 -12.08 2.62 -2.78
CA LEU A 125 -10.92 2.93 -1.96
C LEU A 125 -11.17 4.09 -0.99
N LEU A 126 -11.75 5.20 -1.49
CA LEU A 126 -12.06 6.36 -0.66
C LEU A 126 -13.07 6.02 0.44
N PHE A 127 -14.09 5.25 0.13
CA PHE A 127 -15.06 4.82 1.14
C PHE A 127 -14.43 3.93 2.22
N ASN A 128 -13.56 2.99 1.82
CA ASN A 128 -12.81 2.16 2.76
C ASN A 128 -11.89 2.99 3.66
N LEU A 129 -11.19 3.99 3.11
CA LEU A 129 -10.31 4.87 3.88
C LEU A 129 -11.07 5.76 4.87
N LEU A 130 -12.27 6.19 4.51
CA LEU A 130 -13.15 6.99 5.36
C LEU A 130 -13.96 6.13 6.35
N GLY A 131 -13.84 4.80 6.30
CA GLY A 131 -14.64 3.89 7.11
C GLY A 131 -16.14 3.95 6.77
N ILE A 132 -16.47 4.32 5.53
CA ILE A 132 -17.85 4.39 5.07
C ILE A 132 -18.24 3.02 4.52
N GLU A 133 -19.07 2.33 5.25
CA GLU A 133 -19.71 1.10 4.77
C GLU A 133 -20.81 1.42 3.76
N THR A 134 -20.71 0.80 2.58
CA THR A 134 -21.67 0.98 1.46
C THR A 134 -22.50 -0.27 1.20
N THR A 135 -22.59 -1.17 2.19
CA THR A 135 -23.47 -2.33 2.10
C THR A 135 -24.93 -1.88 2.14
N PRO A 136 -25.84 -2.57 1.45
CA PRO A 136 -27.28 -2.24 1.50
C PRO A 136 -27.82 -2.15 2.92
N GLU A 137 -27.35 -3.01 3.82
CA GLU A 137 -27.74 -3.07 5.23
C GLU A 137 -27.27 -1.81 5.98
N ALA A 138 -26.00 -1.41 5.81
CA ALA A 138 -25.44 -0.23 6.44
C ALA A 138 -26.11 1.06 5.94
N ILE A 139 -26.47 1.10 4.65
CA ILE A 139 -27.22 2.22 4.06
C ILE A 139 -28.62 2.28 4.65
N ALA A 140 -29.34 1.15 4.72
CA ALA A 140 -30.68 1.08 5.29
C ALA A 140 -30.71 1.52 6.77
N GLU A 141 -29.73 1.07 7.57
CA GLU A 141 -29.58 1.48 8.97
C GLU A 141 -29.32 2.99 9.10
N ARG A 142 -28.48 3.54 8.23
CA ARG A 142 -28.20 4.99 8.23
C ARG A 142 -29.43 5.81 7.86
N LEU A 143 -30.18 5.36 6.85
CA LEU A 143 -31.44 6.00 6.46
C LEU A 143 -32.50 5.91 7.57
N ALA A 144 -32.58 4.78 8.28
CA ALA A 144 -33.47 4.63 9.44
C ALA A 144 -33.10 5.60 10.58
N ARG A 145 -31.78 5.76 10.87
CA ARG A 145 -31.31 6.75 11.85
C ARG A 145 -31.66 8.20 11.45
N MET A 146 -31.68 8.49 10.15
CA MET A 146 -32.10 9.79 9.61
C MET A 146 -33.62 9.97 9.59
N LYS A 147 -34.40 9.00 10.11
CA LYS A 147 -35.88 8.98 10.12
C LYS A 147 -36.47 9.06 8.72
N CYS A 148 -35.83 8.48 7.72
CA CYS A 148 -36.42 8.33 6.40
C CYS A 148 -37.57 7.36 6.41
N ASP A 149 -38.53 7.55 5.48
CA ASP A 149 -39.71 6.72 5.32
C ASP A 149 -39.32 5.25 5.07
N ALA A 150 -39.77 4.34 5.93
CA ALA A 150 -39.38 2.93 5.90
C ALA A 150 -39.85 2.21 4.61
N ASP A 151 -41.02 2.58 4.08
CA ASP A 151 -41.56 1.97 2.86
C ASP A 151 -40.73 2.40 1.63
N LYS A 152 -40.32 3.66 1.59
CA LYS A 152 -39.42 4.15 0.54
C LYS A 152 -38.03 3.51 0.62
N VAL A 153 -37.46 3.37 1.82
CA VAL A 153 -36.19 2.68 2.05
C VAL A 153 -36.25 1.23 1.56
N LYS A 154 -37.38 0.53 1.84
CA LYS A 154 -37.59 -0.83 1.38
C LYS A 154 -37.72 -0.92 -0.15
N ALA A 155 -38.44 0.03 -0.77
CA ALA A 155 -38.62 0.09 -2.22
C ALA A 155 -37.30 0.24 -2.98
N ILE A 156 -36.37 1.05 -2.48
CA ILE A 156 -35.03 1.23 -3.12
C ILE A 156 -34.04 0.11 -2.79
N GLY A 157 -34.39 -0.82 -1.88
CA GLY A 157 -33.49 -1.88 -1.43
C GLY A 157 -32.95 -2.78 -2.55
N LEU A 158 -33.75 -3.04 -3.58
CA LEU A 158 -33.31 -3.78 -4.77
C LEU A 158 -32.31 -2.98 -5.61
N ALA A 159 -32.53 -1.68 -5.77
CA ALA A 159 -31.64 -0.79 -6.49
C ALA A 159 -30.30 -0.60 -5.75
N LEU A 160 -30.31 -0.54 -4.42
CA LEU A 160 -29.11 -0.47 -3.59
C LEU A 160 -28.21 -1.71 -3.72
N ARG A 161 -28.79 -2.90 -3.98
CA ARG A 161 -28.02 -4.12 -4.25
C ARG A 161 -27.26 -4.05 -5.58
N ALA A 162 -27.76 -3.31 -6.56
CA ALA A 162 -27.09 -3.07 -7.84
C ALA A 162 -26.04 -1.96 -7.77
N GLY A 163 -25.86 -1.33 -6.61
CA GLY A 163 -24.87 -0.28 -6.33
C GLY A 163 -25.50 1.10 -6.17
N PHE A 164 -24.74 1.99 -5.55
CA PHE A 164 -25.21 3.33 -5.16
C PHE A 164 -25.75 4.16 -6.34
N VAL A 165 -25.09 4.06 -7.52
CA VAL A 165 -25.51 4.79 -8.73
C VAL A 165 -26.86 4.30 -9.28
N ALA A 166 -27.17 3.02 -9.09
CA ALA A 166 -28.46 2.48 -9.49
C ALA A 166 -29.58 2.94 -8.51
N GLY A 167 -29.26 3.09 -7.23
CA GLY A 167 -30.20 3.60 -6.23
C GLY A 167 -30.52 5.09 -6.35
N GLU A 168 -29.60 5.89 -6.92
CA GLU A 168 -29.78 7.33 -7.11
C GLU A 168 -30.80 7.66 -8.22
N LYS A 169 -31.07 6.72 -9.13
CA LYS A 169 -31.99 6.91 -10.27
C LYS A 169 -33.46 6.54 -9.95
N HIS A 170 -33.73 6.04 -8.76
CA HIS A 170 -35.05 5.65 -8.27
C HIS A 170 -35.48 6.51 -7.08
#